data_864b88f93b054f2a28f30d83bf36bb23
#
_entry.id   864b88f93b054f2a28f30d83bf36bb23
#
_cell.length_a   1.000
_cell.length_b   1.000
_cell.length_c   1.000
_cell.angle_alpha   90.00
_cell.angle_beta   90.00
_cell.angle_gamma   90.00
#
_symmetry.space_group_name_H-M   'P 1'
#
loop_
_entity.id
_entity.type
_entity.pdbx_description
1 polymer ?
#
loop_
_entity_poly.entity_id
_entity_poly.type
_entity_poly.pdbx_seq_one_letter_code
_entity_poly.pdbx_strand_id
1 'polypeptide(L)'
;PPDATVWTMRTRRVVFHIDVNSAFVSWSAVKILSEGGQDIRLVPSVVSGDPSDRRSIVAAKSIPCKKFGINTAEPVSMAIRKCPHLVIVRGDWEWYKKCSMNFIAICRTYSPILQQFSIDECFIDMTDRLNGGDPVQIADRLREEIKSRLGFTVNVGVGSNKLLAKMASDFEKPDKVHTLWSEEVGTKMWPLPVGDLLWVGKKTRERLTAYGVKTIGDLAALPIQVLVSIAGQKFARQLHDNANGVDDSPVSTEEQEAKSYSAERTFRQDITDPKVLDRELFNAACEVAHRIRRDEFFACGVSVFVKTGDFEVHSKQCSLSRPTDVTALLLNEARRLIPIVWDGVTPLRQVGFGVFKLTHEAGMQLSLFEDEKIGYYRQWDKDYDAKMELREPDSRHRQRGKEKALVFSYHTGEEALSAAKKSVRAGRNLYFARTIQDDGTDCFSVMDNDGKILEKHTVLKLIK
;
A
#
# COMPACT_ATOMS: atom_id res chain seq x y z
N PRO A 1 22.02 42.09 35.50
CA PRO A 1 22.60 41.62 34.25
C PRO A 1 22.09 40.26 33.93
N PRO A 2 21.68 40.15 32.75
CA PRO A 2 20.77 39.10 32.38
C PRO A 2 21.43 38.05 31.51
N ASP A 3 20.63 37.06 31.20
CA ASP A 3 20.64 36.20 30.07
C ASP A 3 21.53 34.98 30.09
N ALA A 4 21.00 33.98 30.77
CA ALA A 4 21.21 32.62 30.34
C ALA A 4 20.36 32.38 29.06
N THR A 5 20.98 32.46 27.91
CA THR A 5 20.44 32.00 26.64
C THR A 5 20.20 30.49 26.78
N VAL A 6 18.96 30.11 27.03
CA VAL A 6 18.50 28.72 26.96
C VAL A 6 18.60 28.32 25.47
N TRP A 7 19.74 27.76 25.12
CA TRP A 7 19.86 26.97 23.89
C TRP A 7 18.97 25.75 24.14
N THR A 8 17.71 25.81 23.68
CA THR A 8 16.95 24.61 23.47
C THR A 8 17.76 23.75 22.47
N MET A 9 18.43 22.73 22.97
CA MET A 9 18.96 21.67 22.11
C MET A 9 17.76 21.14 21.35
N ARG A 10 17.64 21.51 20.07
CA ARG A 10 16.69 20.85 19.17
C ARG A 10 17.09 19.38 19.18
N THR A 11 16.26 18.56 19.80
CA THR A 11 16.43 17.11 19.76
C THR A 11 16.54 16.70 18.29
N ARG A 12 17.63 15.99 17.94
CA ARG A 12 17.87 15.50 16.59
C ARG A 12 16.65 14.68 16.17
N ARG A 13 16.03 15.03 15.03
CA ARG A 13 14.93 14.26 14.47
C ARG A 13 15.43 12.86 14.12
N VAL A 14 14.64 11.83 14.49
CA VAL A 14 14.94 10.42 14.24
C VAL A 14 13.74 9.75 13.63
N VAL A 15 13.87 9.33 12.38
CA VAL A 15 12.84 8.63 11.64
C VAL A 15 13.34 7.23 11.29
N PHE A 16 12.50 6.21 11.51
CA PHE A 16 12.73 4.87 11.00
C PHE A 16 11.87 4.63 9.78
N HIS A 17 12.44 4.00 8.78
CA HIS A 17 11.73 3.38 7.67
C HIS A 17 11.86 1.87 7.80
N ILE A 18 10.75 1.15 7.84
CA ILE A 18 10.69 -0.29 7.99
C ILE A 18 10.09 -0.88 6.71
N ASP A 19 10.79 -1.85 6.10
CA ASP A 19 10.47 -2.45 4.79
C ASP A 19 10.55 -3.97 4.88
N VAL A 20 9.48 -4.67 4.54
CA VAL A 20 9.42 -6.13 4.62
C VAL A 20 10.18 -6.76 3.46
N ASN A 21 11.14 -7.62 3.76
CA ASN A 21 11.98 -8.26 2.76
C ASN A 21 11.18 -9.23 1.87
N SER A 22 11.09 -8.93 0.56
CA SER A 22 10.34 -9.75 -0.41
C SER A 22 8.94 -10.11 0.09
N ALA A 23 8.15 -9.12 0.49
CA ALA A 23 6.93 -9.23 1.29
C ALA A 23 6.01 -10.39 0.85
N PHE A 24 5.53 -10.41 -0.39
CA PHE A 24 4.57 -11.43 -0.83
C PHE A 24 5.15 -12.85 -0.81
N VAL A 25 6.43 -13.02 -1.12
CA VAL A 25 7.10 -14.33 -0.99
C VAL A 25 7.25 -14.72 0.48
N SER A 26 7.68 -13.79 1.33
CA SER A 26 7.86 -14.02 2.76
C SER A 26 6.55 -14.34 3.45
N TRP A 27 5.48 -13.61 3.15
CA TRP A 27 4.15 -13.86 3.70
C TRP A 27 3.55 -15.19 3.21
N SER A 28 3.73 -15.51 1.92
CA SER A 28 3.36 -16.83 1.38
C SER A 28 4.14 -17.97 2.06
N ALA A 29 5.44 -17.76 2.30
CA ALA A 29 6.28 -18.75 3.00
C ALA A 29 5.79 -19.01 4.43
N VAL A 30 5.45 -17.96 5.19
CA VAL A 30 4.90 -18.11 6.54
C VAL A 30 3.61 -18.93 6.53
N LYS A 31 2.71 -18.70 5.58
CA LYS A 31 1.49 -19.50 5.43
C LYS A 31 1.79 -20.95 5.11
N ILE A 32 2.62 -21.21 4.10
CA ILE A 32 2.99 -22.54 3.65
C ILE A 32 3.69 -23.34 4.78
N LEU A 33 4.58 -22.70 5.54
CA LEU A 33 5.25 -23.33 6.69
C LEU A 33 4.26 -23.68 7.80
N SER A 34 3.26 -22.82 8.07
CA SER A 34 2.23 -23.12 9.08
C SER A 34 1.33 -24.29 8.68
N GLU A 35 1.27 -24.62 7.39
CA GLU A 35 0.54 -25.74 6.81
C GLU A 35 1.44 -26.99 6.66
N GLY A 36 2.71 -26.94 7.14
CA GLY A 36 3.68 -28.05 7.08
C GLY A 36 4.42 -28.16 5.73
N GLY A 37 4.36 -27.15 4.88
CA GLY A 37 5.05 -27.12 3.59
C GLY A 37 6.51 -26.66 3.68
N GLN A 38 7.19 -26.58 2.54
CA GLN A 38 8.58 -26.17 2.42
C GLN A 38 8.73 -24.65 2.40
N ASP A 39 9.84 -24.14 2.95
CA ASP A 39 10.17 -22.70 2.90
C ASP A 39 10.55 -22.27 1.47
N ILE A 40 9.64 -21.60 0.81
CA ILE A 40 9.81 -21.11 -0.57
C ILE A 40 10.81 -19.97 -0.70
N ARG A 41 11.25 -19.34 0.41
CA ARG A 41 12.30 -18.30 0.40
C ARG A 41 13.67 -18.84 0.07
N LEU A 42 13.90 -20.12 0.34
CA LEU A 42 15.19 -20.81 0.18
C LEU A 42 15.41 -21.39 -1.22
N VAL A 43 14.38 -21.43 -2.05
CA VAL A 43 14.41 -21.96 -3.42
C VAL A 43 14.00 -20.86 -4.44
N PRO A 44 14.36 -21.02 -5.74
CA PRO A 44 13.83 -20.15 -6.77
C PRO A 44 12.30 -20.21 -6.79
N SER A 45 11.64 -19.14 -6.32
CA SER A 45 10.19 -19.07 -6.22
C SER A 45 9.67 -17.70 -6.57
N VAL A 46 8.43 -17.64 -7.09
CA VAL A 46 7.73 -16.40 -7.40
C VAL A 46 6.28 -16.46 -6.93
N VAL A 47 5.75 -15.32 -6.55
CA VAL A 47 4.31 -15.12 -6.40
C VAL A 47 3.76 -14.59 -7.71
N SER A 48 2.72 -15.25 -8.24
CA SER A 48 2.11 -14.89 -9.51
C SER A 48 0.65 -15.37 -9.61
N GLY A 49 -0.02 -15.02 -10.72
CA GLY A 49 -1.26 -15.64 -11.16
C GLY A 49 -1.04 -17.02 -11.81
N ASP A 50 -2.03 -17.47 -12.56
CA ASP A 50 -1.97 -18.74 -13.30
C ASP A 50 -0.87 -18.70 -14.38
N PRO A 51 0.09 -19.65 -14.39
CA PRO A 51 1.16 -19.70 -15.38
C PRO A 51 0.69 -19.87 -16.82
N SER A 52 -0.49 -20.47 -17.03
CA SER A 52 -1.10 -20.63 -18.37
C SER A 52 -1.73 -19.35 -18.92
N ASP A 53 -1.97 -18.36 -18.05
CA ASP A 53 -2.52 -17.07 -18.47
C ASP A 53 -1.40 -16.11 -18.88
N ARG A 54 -1.40 -15.67 -20.15
CA ARG A 54 -0.41 -14.72 -20.68
C ARG A 54 -0.34 -13.38 -19.91
N ARG A 55 -1.38 -13.06 -19.12
CA ARG A 55 -1.47 -11.85 -18.31
C ARG A 55 -0.70 -11.98 -17.01
N SER A 56 -0.33 -13.21 -16.63
CA SER A 56 0.36 -13.46 -15.37
C SER A 56 1.79 -12.92 -15.41
N ILE A 57 2.10 -12.09 -14.42
CA ILE A 57 3.42 -11.50 -14.20
C ILE A 57 3.97 -11.96 -12.85
N VAL A 58 5.27 -11.88 -12.71
CA VAL A 58 5.96 -12.06 -11.43
C VAL A 58 5.62 -10.88 -10.52
N ALA A 59 4.74 -11.10 -9.53
CA ALA A 59 4.38 -10.08 -8.55
C ALA A 59 5.49 -9.88 -7.49
N ALA A 60 6.14 -10.98 -7.07
CA ALA A 60 7.30 -10.97 -6.20
C ALA A 60 8.17 -12.20 -6.46
N LYS A 61 9.44 -12.12 -6.08
CA LYS A 61 10.42 -13.19 -6.27
C LYS A 61 11.26 -13.42 -5.03
N SER A 62 11.70 -14.68 -4.82
CA SER A 62 12.68 -15.02 -3.80
C SER A 62 14.10 -14.54 -4.19
N ILE A 63 14.98 -14.41 -3.19
CA ILE A 63 16.38 -14.02 -3.43
C ILE A 63 17.09 -15.00 -4.39
N PRO A 64 16.92 -16.33 -4.28
CA PRO A 64 17.52 -17.28 -5.22
C PRO A 64 17.18 -17.01 -6.70
N CYS A 65 16.05 -16.40 -7.01
CA CYS A 65 15.66 -16.02 -8.37
C CYS A 65 16.63 -15.04 -9.04
N LYS A 66 17.39 -14.26 -8.25
CA LYS A 66 18.37 -13.31 -8.79
C LYS A 66 19.44 -13.98 -9.65
N LYS A 67 19.86 -15.22 -9.28
CA LYS A 67 20.85 -16.01 -10.03
C LYS A 67 20.39 -16.36 -11.45
N PHE A 68 19.09 -16.42 -11.68
CA PHE A 68 18.46 -16.72 -12.97
C PHE A 68 18.07 -15.48 -13.76
N GLY A 69 18.34 -14.26 -13.24
CA GLY A 69 17.96 -13.02 -13.88
C GLY A 69 16.43 -12.82 -13.97
N ILE A 70 15.66 -13.44 -13.07
CA ILE A 70 14.20 -13.26 -12.99
C ILE A 70 13.94 -11.88 -12.38
N ASN A 71 13.00 -11.11 -12.98
CA ASN A 71 12.63 -9.78 -12.53
C ASN A 71 11.15 -9.67 -12.16
N THR A 72 10.85 -8.83 -11.17
CA THR A 72 9.46 -8.44 -10.88
C THR A 72 8.86 -7.74 -12.09
N ALA A 73 7.56 -7.93 -12.30
CA ALA A 73 6.77 -7.47 -13.43
C ALA A 73 7.07 -8.13 -14.80
N GLU A 74 8.02 -9.09 -14.89
CA GLU A 74 8.17 -9.84 -16.13
C GLU A 74 7.08 -10.93 -16.27
N PRO A 75 6.74 -11.33 -17.51
CA PRO A 75 5.80 -12.44 -17.74
C PRO A 75 6.30 -13.73 -17.07
N VAL A 76 5.39 -14.47 -16.42
CA VAL A 76 5.74 -15.76 -15.78
C VAL A 76 6.30 -16.76 -16.76
N SER A 77 5.80 -16.78 -17.99
CA SER A 77 6.34 -17.64 -19.06
C SER A 77 7.82 -17.40 -19.35
N MET A 78 8.30 -16.14 -19.23
CA MET A 78 9.73 -15.83 -19.35
C MET A 78 10.52 -16.28 -18.13
N ALA A 79 9.97 -16.11 -16.94
CA ALA A 79 10.59 -16.59 -15.71
C ALA A 79 10.79 -18.11 -15.71
N ILE A 80 9.79 -18.88 -16.18
CA ILE A 80 9.88 -20.34 -16.33
C ILE A 80 10.98 -20.72 -17.32
N ARG A 81 11.12 -20.02 -18.45
CA ARG A 81 12.20 -20.27 -19.42
C ARG A 81 13.59 -20.07 -18.83
N LYS A 82 13.74 -19.07 -17.94
CA LYS A 82 15.01 -18.80 -17.23
C LYS A 82 15.28 -19.83 -16.13
N CYS A 83 14.26 -20.36 -15.51
CA CYS A 83 14.35 -21.32 -14.40
C CYS A 83 13.23 -22.38 -14.55
N PRO A 84 13.48 -23.52 -15.25
CA PRO A 84 12.45 -24.56 -15.47
C PRO A 84 11.90 -25.20 -14.20
N HIS A 85 12.64 -25.17 -13.10
CA HIS A 85 12.24 -25.69 -11.77
C HIS A 85 11.72 -24.59 -10.84
N LEU A 86 11.28 -23.48 -11.39
CA LEU A 86 10.73 -22.36 -10.64
C LEU A 86 9.46 -22.76 -9.89
N VAL A 87 9.44 -22.52 -8.58
CA VAL A 87 8.25 -22.71 -7.76
C VAL A 87 7.33 -21.50 -7.93
N ILE A 88 6.10 -21.74 -8.35
CA ILE A 88 5.09 -20.68 -8.59
C ILE A 88 4.02 -20.79 -7.53
N VAL A 89 3.82 -19.73 -6.76
CA VAL A 89 2.82 -19.66 -5.71
C VAL A 89 1.76 -18.63 -6.10
N ARG A 90 0.49 -19.01 -5.96
CA ARG A 90 -0.61 -18.06 -6.18
C ARG A 90 -0.70 -17.06 -5.04
N GLY A 91 -0.84 -15.77 -5.38
CA GLY A 91 -0.99 -14.70 -4.39
C GLY A 91 -2.30 -14.84 -3.59
N ASP A 92 -2.20 -14.63 -2.28
CA ASP A 92 -3.34 -14.60 -1.35
C ASP A 92 -3.43 -13.20 -0.71
N TRP A 93 -4.22 -12.33 -1.33
CA TRP A 93 -4.32 -10.93 -0.95
C TRP A 93 -4.94 -10.72 0.44
N GLU A 94 -5.87 -11.59 0.86
CA GLU A 94 -6.47 -11.50 2.19
C GLU A 94 -5.45 -11.87 3.27
N TRP A 95 -4.62 -12.87 3.01
CA TRP A 95 -3.50 -13.21 3.88
C TRP A 95 -2.47 -12.07 3.95
N TYR A 96 -2.14 -11.46 2.80
CA TYR A 96 -1.18 -10.35 2.76
C TYR A 96 -1.66 -9.13 3.53
N LYS A 97 -2.94 -8.79 3.45
CA LYS A 97 -3.54 -7.73 4.28
C LYS A 97 -3.38 -8.04 5.77
N LYS A 98 -3.64 -9.28 6.21
CA LYS A 98 -3.46 -9.69 7.61
C LYS A 98 -2.01 -9.58 8.06
N CYS A 99 -1.06 -10.01 7.23
CA CYS A 99 0.37 -9.88 7.52
C CYS A 99 0.76 -8.39 7.65
N SER A 100 0.31 -7.54 6.74
CA SER A 100 0.52 -6.10 6.78
C SER A 100 -0.05 -5.48 8.05
N MET A 101 -1.29 -5.79 8.42
CA MET A 101 -1.93 -5.28 9.63
C MET A 101 -1.13 -5.66 10.90
N ASN A 102 -0.70 -6.92 11.00
CA ASN A 102 0.11 -7.39 12.13
C ASN A 102 1.48 -6.70 12.19
N PHE A 103 2.11 -6.51 11.04
CA PHE A 103 3.36 -5.77 10.91
C PHE A 103 3.21 -4.32 11.39
N ILE A 104 2.22 -3.60 10.88
CA ILE A 104 1.92 -2.23 11.28
C ILE A 104 1.56 -2.13 12.76
N ALA A 105 0.83 -3.12 13.31
CA ALA A 105 0.48 -3.15 14.73
C ALA A 105 1.75 -3.22 15.62
N ILE A 106 2.74 -4.03 15.26
CA ILE A 106 4.02 -4.04 15.99
C ILE A 106 4.73 -2.69 15.88
N CYS A 107 4.85 -2.12 14.68
CA CYS A 107 5.50 -0.82 14.49
C CYS A 107 4.85 0.29 15.34
N ARG A 108 3.52 0.28 15.47
CA ARG A 108 2.77 1.23 16.31
C ARG A 108 3.09 1.14 17.80
N THR A 109 3.55 0.00 18.30
CA THR A 109 3.97 -0.11 19.71
C THR A 109 5.24 0.68 20.02
N TYR A 110 6.08 0.94 19.00
CA TYR A 110 7.29 1.76 19.14
C TYR A 110 7.01 3.26 19.04
N SER A 111 6.10 3.66 18.14
CA SER A 111 5.63 5.05 18.05
C SER A 111 4.20 5.12 17.51
N PRO A 112 3.31 5.93 18.10
CA PRO A 112 1.99 6.20 17.55
C PRO A 112 2.06 7.08 16.29
N ILE A 113 3.17 7.83 16.09
CA ILE A 113 3.41 8.65 14.91
C ILE A 113 3.95 7.71 13.82
N LEU A 114 3.03 7.07 13.12
CA LEU A 114 3.29 6.10 12.07
C LEU A 114 2.55 6.48 10.79
N GLN A 115 3.30 6.50 9.69
CA GLN A 115 2.79 6.66 8.33
C GLN A 115 2.96 5.35 7.57
N GLN A 116 1.88 4.68 7.26
CA GLN A 116 1.94 3.54 6.35
C GLN A 116 2.16 4.08 4.92
N PHE A 117 3.26 3.65 4.28
CA PHE A 117 3.62 4.12 2.94
C PHE A 117 3.15 3.17 1.84
N SER A 118 3.19 1.87 2.12
CA SER A 118 2.65 0.81 1.27
C SER A 118 2.08 -0.33 2.11
N ILE A 119 1.74 -1.45 1.49
CA ILE A 119 1.28 -2.65 2.20
C ILE A 119 2.39 -3.30 3.04
N ASP A 120 3.67 -3.07 2.69
CA ASP A 120 4.85 -3.73 3.23
C ASP A 120 5.88 -2.76 3.82
N GLU A 121 5.59 -1.45 3.84
CA GLU A 121 6.52 -0.46 4.39
C GLU A 121 5.82 0.67 5.14
N CYS A 122 6.50 1.18 6.16
CA CYS A 122 6.04 2.32 6.94
C CYS A 122 7.18 3.19 7.44
N PHE A 123 6.86 4.44 7.76
CA PHE A 123 7.70 5.34 8.52
C PHE A 123 7.17 5.47 9.94
N ILE A 124 8.06 5.54 10.94
CA ILE A 124 7.73 5.92 12.31
C ILE A 124 8.64 7.05 12.76
N ASP A 125 8.06 8.04 13.46
CA ASP A 125 8.85 9.11 14.08
C ASP A 125 9.24 8.67 15.51
N MET A 126 10.54 8.55 15.74
CA MET A 126 11.12 8.09 16.99
C MET A 126 11.76 9.22 17.80
N THR A 127 11.65 10.47 17.34
CA THR A 127 12.35 11.63 17.92
C THR A 127 12.17 11.71 19.43
N ASP A 128 10.92 11.62 19.92
CA ASP A 128 10.58 11.70 21.34
C ASP A 128 10.37 10.32 22.00
N ARG A 129 10.77 9.23 21.34
CA ARG A 129 10.53 7.86 21.79
C ARG A 129 11.78 7.07 22.14
N LEU A 130 12.95 7.69 21.98
CA LEU A 130 14.22 7.02 22.25
C LEU A 130 14.49 6.84 23.75
N ASN A 131 13.92 7.70 24.61
CA ASN A 131 14.12 7.68 26.07
C ASN A 131 15.62 7.56 26.47
N GLY A 132 16.50 8.25 25.72
CA GLY A 132 17.95 8.18 25.91
C GLY A 132 18.63 6.92 25.35
N GLY A 133 17.86 6.04 24.69
CA GLY A 133 18.39 4.83 24.05
C GLY A 133 19.02 5.12 22.69
N ASP A 134 19.89 4.20 22.27
CA ASP A 134 20.51 4.23 20.95
C ASP A 134 19.48 3.87 19.86
N PRO A 135 19.25 4.72 18.84
CA PRO A 135 18.32 4.46 17.76
C PRO A 135 18.59 3.14 17.02
N VAL A 136 19.86 2.79 16.82
CA VAL A 136 20.23 1.55 16.11
C VAL A 136 19.84 0.31 16.91
N GLN A 137 20.07 0.30 18.22
CA GLN A 137 19.67 -0.79 19.10
C GLN A 137 18.14 -0.94 19.18
N ILE A 138 17.42 0.19 19.16
CA ILE A 138 15.94 0.16 19.15
C ILE A 138 15.43 -0.38 17.81
N ALA A 139 16.01 0.04 16.70
CA ALA A 139 15.68 -0.47 15.36
C ALA A 139 15.97 -1.96 15.24
N ASP A 140 17.08 -2.43 15.82
CA ASP A 140 17.43 -3.86 15.81
C ASP A 140 16.45 -4.70 16.66
N ARG A 141 16.05 -4.20 17.82
CA ARG A 141 14.99 -4.84 18.63
C ARG A 141 13.66 -4.94 17.86
N LEU A 142 13.25 -3.88 17.18
CA LEU A 142 12.05 -3.89 16.35
C LEU A 142 12.16 -4.95 15.24
N ARG A 143 13.29 -5.01 14.54
CA ARG A 143 13.58 -5.99 13.49
C ARG A 143 13.47 -7.43 14.02
N GLU A 144 14.11 -7.71 15.15
CA GLU A 144 14.07 -9.05 15.80
C GLU A 144 12.68 -9.39 16.34
N GLU A 145 11.93 -8.43 16.86
CA GLU A 145 10.56 -8.63 17.31
C GLU A 145 9.65 -9.03 16.14
N ILE A 146 9.73 -8.33 15.00
CA ILE A 146 8.95 -8.67 13.80
C ILE A 146 9.32 -10.07 13.33
N LYS A 147 10.61 -10.38 13.24
CA LYS A 147 11.11 -11.69 12.81
C LYS A 147 10.63 -12.82 13.71
N SER A 148 10.75 -12.69 15.02
CA SER A 148 10.36 -13.72 15.99
C SER A 148 8.85 -13.92 16.08
N ARG A 149 8.07 -12.84 16.01
CA ARG A 149 6.61 -12.91 16.17
C ARG A 149 5.85 -13.21 14.89
N LEU A 150 6.34 -12.73 13.75
CA LEU A 150 5.62 -12.82 12.47
C LEU A 150 6.28 -13.79 11.47
N GLY A 151 7.52 -14.27 11.74
CA GLY A 151 8.21 -15.26 10.93
C GLY A 151 8.77 -14.76 9.60
N PHE A 152 8.85 -13.43 9.40
CA PHE A 152 9.49 -12.82 8.24
C PHE A 152 10.43 -11.68 8.66
N THR A 153 11.35 -11.31 7.79
CA THR A 153 12.37 -10.30 8.07
C THR A 153 12.02 -8.95 7.49
N VAL A 154 12.56 -7.90 8.11
CA VAL A 154 12.46 -6.52 7.64
C VAL A 154 13.85 -5.89 7.55
N ASN A 155 13.98 -4.86 6.72
CA ASN A 155 15.07 -3.90 6.81
C ASN A 155 14.58 -2.67 7.57
N VAL A 156 15.44 -2.09 8.39
CA VAL A 156 15.16 -0.84 9.08
C VAL A 156 16.22 0.19 8.70
N GLY A 157 15.79 1.28 8.09
CA GLY A 157 16.63 2.46 7.85
C GLY A 157 16.37 3.51 8.93
N VAL A 158 17.43 4.03 9.51
CA VAL A 158 17.41 5.07 10.53
C VAL A 158 18.00 6.34 9.95
N GLY A 159 17.28 7.45 9.99
CA GLY A 159 17.75 8.71 9.41
C GLY A 159 17.17 9.95 10.08
N SER A 160 17.71 11.12 9.71
CA SER A 160 17.25 12.42 10.22
C SER A 160 15.92 12.85 9.62
N ASN A 161 15.46 12.23 8.54
CA ASN A 161 14.19 12.50 7.87
C ASN A 161 13.71 11.25 7.11
N LYS A 162 12.54 11.32 6.48
CA LYS A 162 11.95 10.17 5.77
C LYS A 162 12.78 9.73 4.57
N LEU A 163 13.30 10.69 3.79
CA LEU A 163 14.16 10.38 2.65
C LEU A 163 15.37 9.57 3.07
N LEU A 164 16.11 10.06 4.06
CA LEU A 164 17.33 9.41 4.53
C LEU A 164 17.05 8.05 5.18
N ALA A 165 15.98 7.94 5.95
CA ALA A 165 15.55 6.65 6.50
C ALA A 165 15.20 5.64 5.40
N LYS A 166 14.47 6.06 4.35
CA LYS A 166 14.15 5.21 3.18
C LYS A 166 15.40 4.79 2.43
N MET A 167 16.32 5.71 2.13
CA MET A 167 17.58 5.41 1.46
C MET A 167 18.42 4.41 2.28
N ALA A 168 18.50 4.59 3.60
CA ALA A 168 19.24 3.69 4.47
C ALA A 168 18.69 2.26 4.44
N SER A 169 17.37 2.08 4.43
CA SER A 169 16.75 0.75 4.40
C SER A 169 17.06 -0.04 3.13
N ASP A 170 17.50 0.63 2.06
CA ASP A 170 17.80 0.03 0.76
C ASP A 170 19.29 -0.30 0.55
N PHE A 171 20.21 0.10 1.45
CA PHE A 171 21.65 -0.10 1.27
C PHE A 171 22.04 -1.56 1.14
N GLU A 172 21.65 -2.38 2.08
CA GLU A 172 21.91 -3.83 2.04
C GLU A 172 20.70 -4.59 2.58
N LYS A 173 20.18 -5.54 1.81
CA LYS A 173 19.05 -6.40 2.14
C LYS A 173 19.46 -7.86 2.00
N PRO A 174 18.89 -8.79 2.77
CA PRO A 174 17.79 -8.63 3.74
C PRO A 174 18.25 -8.56 5.22
N ASP A 175 17.29 -8.28 6.12
CA ASP A 175 17.39 -8.46 7.57
C ASP A 175 18.52 -7.63 8.21
N LYS A 176 18.52 -6.32 7.88
CA LYS A 176 19.57 -5.38 8.31
C LYS A 176 19.00 -4.09 8.89
N VAL A 177 19.81 -3.45 9.73
CA VAL A 177 19.61 -2.07 10.18
C VAL A 177 20.74 -1.21 9.60
N HIS A 178 20.39 -0.10 8.98
CA HIS A 178 21.36 0.87 8.46
C HIS A 178 21.00 2.29 8.89
N THR A 179 22.02 3.13 9.00
CA THR A 179 21.87 4.56 9.26
C THR A 179 22.23 5.39 8.04
N LEU A 180 21.51 6.49 7.88
CA LEU A 180 21.93 7.58 7.00
C LEU A 180 21.54 8.91 7.67
N TRP A 181 22.51 9.52 8.30
CA TRP A 181 22.35 10.82 8.91
C TRP A 181 22.72 11.95 7.94
N SER A 182 22.26 13.16 8.20
CA SER A 182 22.54 14.32 7.32
C SER A 182 24.04 14.53 7.07
N GLU A 183 24.88 14.30 8.07
CA GLU A 183 26.34 14.37 7.95
C GLU A 183 26.98 13.23 7.18
N GLU A 184 26.26 12.14 6.96
CA GLU A 184 26.72 10.94 6.22
C GLU A 184 26.35 10.98 4.74
N VAL A 185 25.54 11.94 4.29
CA VAL A 185 25.03 12.05 2.91
C VAL A 185 26.16 12.02 1.90
N GLY A 186 27.22 12.81 2.12
CA GLY A 186 28.37 12.88 1.22
C GLY A 186 29.15 11.57 1.08
N THR A 187 29.21 10.77 2.15
CA THR A 187 30.01 9.55 2.18
C THR A 187 29.21 8.30 1.83
N LYS A 188 27.93 8.21 2.22
CA LYS A 188 27.11 7.01 2.03
C LYS A 188 26.13 7.12 0.85
N MET A 189 25.57 8.30 0.59
CA MET A 189 24.51 8.46 -0.43
C MET A 189 25.05 8.97 -1.76
N TRP A 190 25.93 9.98 -1.78
CA TRP A 190 26.45 10.55 -3.01
C TRP A 190 27.17 9.58 -3.95
N PRO A 191 27.91 8.54 -3.47
CA PRO A 191 28.55 7.57 -4.36
C PRO A 191 27.55 6.64 -5.08
N LEU A 192 26.30 6.57 -4.64
CA LEU A 192 25.30 5.68 -5.23
C LEU A 192 24.88 6.13 -6.62
N PRO A 193 24.47 5.21 -7.50
CA PRO A 193 23.91 5.53 -8.80
C PRO A 193 22.72 6.50 -8.67
N VAL A 194 22.61 7.46 -9.57
CA VAL A 194 21.53 8.46 -9.55
C VAL A 194 20.12 7.83 -9.60
N GLY A 195 20.01 6.64 -10.21
CA GLY A 195 18.75 5.89 -10.27
C GLY A 195 18.28 5.28 -8.96
N ASP A 196 19.15 5.26 -7.94
CA ASP A 196 18.83 4.72 -6.61
C ASP A 196 18.22 5.79 -5.70
N LEU A 197 18.29 7.07 -6.09
CA LEU A 197 17.64 8.15 -5.35
C LEU A 197 16.12 8.00 -5.43
N LEU A 198 15.46 8.09 -4.27
CA LEU A 198 14.01 8.08 -4.17
C LEU A 198 13.38 9.08 -5.15
N TRP A 199 12.34 8.66 -5.87
CA TRP A 199 11.61 9.37 -6.93
C TRP A 199 12.36 9.47 -8.28
N VAL A 200 13.56 8.96 -8.43
CA VAL A 200 14.24 8.87 -9.73
C VAL A 200 13.83 7.58 -10.45
N GLY A 201 12.75 7.64 -11.20
CA GLY A 201 12.31 6.53 -12.05
C GLY A 201 13.14 6.38 -13.32
N LYS A 202 12.90 5.30 -14.09
CA LYS A 202 13.65 4.94 -15.32
C LYS A 202 13.82 6.12 -16.29
N LYS A 203 12.72 6.81 -16.65
CA LYS A 203 12.77 7.95 -17.59
C LYS A 203 13.60 9.12 -17.07
N THR A 204 13.49 9.42 -15.77
CA THR A 204 14.28 10.49 -15.14
C THR A 204 15.76 10.12 -15.12
N ARG A 205 16.07 8.89 -14.74
CA ARG A 205 17.45 8.36 -14.78
C ARG A 205 18.06 8.45 -16.18
N GLU A 206 17.34 8.01 -17.23
CA GLU A 206 17.80 8.07 -18.61
C GLU A 206 18.11 9.51 -19.04
N ARG A 207 17.24 10.47 -18.71
CA ARG A 207 17.48 11.90 -18.99
C ARG A 207 18.71 12.42 -18.24
N LEU A 208 18.81 12.17 -16.94
CA LEU A 208 19.94 12.61 -16.12
C LEU A 208 21.26 12.02 -16.65
N THR A 209 21.28 10.73 -16.96
CA THR A 209 22.46 10.05 -17.51
C THR A 209 22.89 10.62 -18.86
N ALA A 210 21.93 11.01 -19.73
CA ALA A 210 22.24 11.68 -21.00
C ALA A 210 22.95 13.04 -20.82
N TYR A 211 22.73 13.70 -19.66
CA TYR A 211 23.45 14.91 -19.25
C TYR A 211 24.76 14.64 -18.50
N GLY A 212 25.19 13.38 -18.39
CA GLY A 212 26.43 13.00 -17.72
C GLY A 212 26.28 12.78 -16.20
N VAL A 213 25.08 12.91 -15.63
CA VAL A 213 24.79 12.71 -14.20
C VAL A 213 24.67 11.20 -13.93
N LYS A 214 25.65 10.61 -13.27
CA LYS A 214 25.73 9.17 -13.00
C LYS A 214 25.44 8.81 -11.55
N THR A 215 25.87 9.67 -10.63
CA THR A 215 25.74 9.47 -9.19
C THR A 215 24.78 10.48 -8.56
N ILE A 216 24.36 10.20 -7.33
CA ILE A 216 23.56 11.15 -6.54
C ILE A 216 24.39 12.41 -6.24
N GLY A 217 25.71 12.26 -6.03
CA GLY A 217 26.62 13.39 -5.84
C GLY A 217 26.72 14.29 -7.07
N ASP A 218 26.76 13.72 -8.29
CA ASP A 218 26.71 14.52 -9.52
C ASP A 218 25.43 15.34 -9.59
N LEU A 219 24.30 14.74 -9.19
CA LEU A 219 22.99 15.41 -9.14
C LEU A 219 22.98 16.53 -8.11
N ALA A 220 23.52 16.29 -6.92
CA ALA A 220 23.62 17.28 -5.84
C ALA A 220 24.45 18.50 -6.22
N ALA A 221 25.51 18.31 -7.01
CA ALA A 221 26.38 19.36 -7.49
C ALA A 221 25.83 20.12 -8.70
N LEU A 222 24.77 19.63 -9.34
CA LEU A 222 24.25 20.23 -10.57
C LEU A 222 23.52 21.55 -10.29
N PRO A 223 23.78 22.63 -11.05
CA PRO A 223 23.04 23.87 -10.91
C PRO A 223 21.54 23.66 -11.11
N ILE A 224 20.72 24.26 -10.25
CA ILE A 224 19.27 24.08 -10.29
C ILE A 224 18.64 24.44 -11.64
N GLN A 225 19.20 25.44 -12.34
CA GLN A 225 18.72 25.86 -13.67
C GLN A 225 18.86 24.75 -14.72
N VAL A 226 19.92 23.95 -14.63
CA VAL A 226 20.15 22.79 -15.51
C VAL A 226 19.13 21.70 -15.18
N LEU A 227 18.88 21.43 -13.89
CA LEU A 227 17.85 20.48 -13.48
C LEU A 227 16.46 20.89 -13.93
N VAL A 228 16.15 22.19 -13.91
CA VAL A 228 14.87 22.71 -14.41
C VAL A 228 14.67 22.39 -15.89
N SER A 229 15.71 22.48 -16.70
CA SER A 229 15.63 22.13 -18.13
C SER A 229 15.41 20.63 -18.37
N ILE A 230 15.91 19.77 -17.47
CA ILE A 230 15.79 18.30 -17.57
C ILE A 230 14.44 17.80 -17.04
N ALA A 231 14.00 18.31 -15.89
CA ALA A 231 12.93 17.73 -15.09
C ALA A 231 11.70 18.65 -14.88
N GLY A 232 11.78 19.91 -15.31
CA GLY A 232 10.78 20.94 -15.04
C GLY A 232 10.92 21.55 -13.65
N GLN A 233 10.42 22.76 -13.47
CA GLN A 233 10.71 23.62 -12.30
C GLN A 233 10.38 22.97 -10.93
N LYS A 234 9.19 22.40 -10.80
CA LYS A 234 8.73 21.81 -9.53
C LYS A 234 9.55 20.58 -9.13
N PHE A 235 9.76 19.67 -10.08
CA PHE A 235 10.43 18.40 -9.82
C PHE A 235 11.96 18.57 -9.70
N ALA A 236 12.55 19.54 -10.41
CA ALA A 236 13.97 19.87 -10.30
C ALA A 236 14.37 20.28 -8.88
N ARG A 237 13.57 21.13 -8.23
CA ARG A 237 13.83 21.54 -6.85
C ARG A 237 13.80 20.32 -5.90
N GLN A 238 12.75 19.50 -6.01
CA GLN A 238 12.63 18.29 -5.21
C GLN A 238 13.83 17.34 -5.40
N LEU A 239 14.26 17.11 -6.65
CA LEU A 239 15.42 16.27 -6.95
C LEU A 239 16.70 16.82 -6.35
N HIS A 240 16.91 18.15 -6.44
CA HIS A 240 18.08 18.80 -5.88
C HIS A 240 18.10 18.70 -4.36
N ASP A 241 16.99 19.01 -3.70
CA ASP A 241 16.85 18.91 -2.25
C ASP A 241 17.07 17.46 -1.78
N ASN A 242 16.43 16.50 -2.45
CA ASN A 242 16.60 15.08 -2.15
C ASN A 242 18.05 14.61 -2.32
N ALA A 243 18.76 15.03 -3.39
CA ALA A 243 20.17 14.67 -3.60
C ALA A 243 21.10 15.24 -2.51
N ASN A 244 20.68 16.33 -1.88
CA ASN A 244 21.38 16.92 -0.73
C ASN A 244 20.87 16.39 0.62
N GLY A 245 19.99 15.39 0.65
CA GLY A 245 19.47 14.78 1.87
C GLY A 245 18.45 15.62 2.60
N VAL A 246 17.86 16.62 1.93
CA VAL A 246 16.87 17.54 2.52
C VAL A 246 15.47 17.04 2.25
N ASP A 247 14.71 16.78 3.33
CA ASP A 247 13.29 16.42 3.31
C ASP A 247 12.65 16.84 4.64
N ASP A 248 11.84 17.90 4.59
CA ASP A 248 11.15 18.44 5.76
C ASP A 248 9.76 17.83 5.97
N SER A 249 9.35 16.87 5.12
CA SER A 249 8.03 16.25 5.20
C SER A 249 7.85 15.53 6.55
N PRO A 250 6.72 15.74 7.25
CA PRO A 250 6.45 15.05 8.51
C PRO A 250 6.09 13.57 8.26
N VAL A 251 6.28 12.73 9.28
CA VAL A 251 5.62 11.42 9.35
C VAL A 251 4.15 11.71 9.68
N SER A 252 3.27 11.57 8.68
CA SER A 252 1.85 11.89 8.84
C SER A 252 1.08 10.68 9.36
N THR A 253 0.27 10.90 10.39
CA THR A 253 -0.71 9.91 10.87
C THR A 253 -2.04 10.01 10.15
N GLU A 254 -2.23 11.04 9.32
CA GLU A 254 -3.45 11.25 8.55
C GLU A 254 -3.45 10.36 7.32
N GLU A 255 -4.51 9.59 7.16
CA GLU A 255 -4.77 8.88 5.90
C GLU A 255 -5.13 9.92 4.82
N GLN A 256 -4.40 9.90 3.71
CA GLN A 256 -4.75 10.75 2.58
C GLN A 256 -6.01 10.20 1.90
N GLU A 257 -6.98 11.07 1.72
CA GLU A 257 -8.17 10.72 0.94
C GLU A 257 -7.79 10.34 -0.48
N ALA A 258 -8.50 9.36 -1.02
CA ALA A 258 -8.33 8.94 -2.40
C ALA A 258 -8.65 10.10 -3.36
N LYS A 259 -7.75 10.37 -4.31
CA LYS A 259 -7.95 11.42 -5.34
C LYS A 259 -8.63 10.88 -6.60
N SER A 260 -8.58 9.57 -6.79
CA SER A 260 -9.15 8.87 -7.94
C SER A 260 -9.33 7.40 -7.66
N TYR A 261 -10.25 6.75 -8.37
CA TYR A 261 -10.40 5.31 -8.43
C TYR A 261 -10.31 4.85 -9.88
N SER A 262 -9.66 3.73 -10.12
CA SER A 262 -9.59 3.12 -11.45
C SER A 262 -9.62 1.60 -11.40
N ALA A 263 -10.06 1.00 -12.49
CA ALA A 263 -9.97 -0.42 -12.74
C ALA A 263 -9.54 -0.68 -14.18
N GLU A 264 -8.69 -1.68 -14.36
CA GLU A 264 -8.12 -2.04 -15.65
C GLU A 264 -8.43 -3.50 -15.97
N ARG A 265 -8.66 -3.77 -17.24
CA ARG A 265 -8.95 -5.12 -17.76
C ARG A 265 -7.99 -5.45 -18.88
N THR A 266 -7.03 -6.33 -18.62
CA THR A 266 -6.18 -6.91 -19.66
C THR A 266 -6.87 -8.13 -20.25
N PHE A 267 -7.01 -8.17 -21.57
CA PHE A 267 -7.69 -9.26 -22.28
C PHE A 267 -6.80 -10.51 -22.35
N ARG A 268 -7.41 -11.70 -22.35
CA ARG A 268 -6.68 -12.97 -22.54
C ARG A 268 -6.03 -13.05 -23.92
N GLN A 269 -6.70 -12.48 -24.93
CA GLN A 269 -6.20 -12.28 -26.27
C GLN A 269 -6.53 -10.86 -26.68
N ASP A 270 -5.77 -10.29 -27.60
CA ASP A 270 -6.08 -8.96 -28.11
C ASP A 270 -7.41 -9.01 -28.86
N ILE A 271 -8.23 -7.99 -28.65
CA ILE A 271 -9.60 -7.94 -29.15
C ILE A 271 -9.78 -6.81 -30.17
N THR A 272 -10.70 -7.03 -31.13
CA THR A 272 -11.20 -6.03 -32.08
C THR A 272 -12.73 -5.91 -32.00
N ASP A 273 -13.40 -6.76 -31.19
CA ASP A 273 -14.85 -6.74 -31.06
C ASP A 273 -15.32 -5.66 -30.06
N PRO A 274 -16.06 -4.63 -30.53
CA PRO A 274 -16.61 -3.58 -29.68
C PRO A 274 -17.52 -4.09 -28.56
N LYS A 275 -18.19 -5.22 -28.75
CA LYS A 275 -19.06 -5.81 -27.72
C LYS A 275 -18.26 -6.39 -26.57
N VAL A 276 -17.10 -6.97 -26.85
CA VAL A 276 -16.18 -7.46 -25.80
C VAL A 276 -15.60 -6.29 -25.05
N LEU A 277 -15.19 -5.23 -25.75
CA LEU A 277 -14.69 -4.00 -25.13
C LEU A 277 -15.74 -3.38 -24.19
N ASP A 278 -16.98 -3.20 -24.69
CA ASP A 278 -18.07 -2.61 -23.89
C ASP A 278 -18.39 -3.41 -22.63
N ARG A 279 -18.40 -4.75 -22.74
CA ARG A 279 -18.59 -5.62 -21.57
C ARG A 279 -17.51 -5.43 -20.52
N GLU A 280 -16.25 -5.38 -20.91
CA GLU A 280 -15.15 -5.23 -19.96
C GLU A 280 -15.06 -3.80 -19.40
N LEU A 281 -15.43 -2.79 -20.20
CA LEU A 281 -15.61 -1.42 -19.74
C LEU A 281 -16.72 -1.32 -18.70
N PHE A 282 -17.86 -1.99 -18.94
CA PHE A 282 -18.96 -2.09 -17.98
C PHE A 282 -18.51 -2.74 -16.69
N ASN A 283 -17.79 -3.87 -16.73
CA ASN A 283 -17.27 -4.54 -15.53
C ASN A 283 -16.31 -3.63 -14.74
N ALA A 284 -15.45 -2.87 -15.42
CA ALA A 284 -14.54 -1.93 -14.78
C ALA A 284 -15.31 -0.75 -14.15
N ALA A 285 -16.33 -0.23 -14.83
CA ALA A 285 -17.16 0.84 -14.30
C ALA A 285 -17.96 0.42 -13.07
N CYS A 286 -18.54 -0.79 -13.07
CA CYS A 286 -19.23 -1.35 -11.91
C CYS A 286 -18.30 -1.46 -10.68
N GLU A 287 -17.09 -1.99 -10.87
CA GLU A 287 -16.11 -2.09 -9.79
C GLU A 287 -15.74 -0.73 -9.22
N VAL A 288 -15.42 0.23 -10.07
CA VAL A 288 -15.05 1.59 -9.64
C VAL A 288 -16.21 2.30 -8.95
N ALA A 289 -17.42 2.23 -9.53
CA ALA A 289 -18.61 2.84 -8.96
C ALA A 289 -18.96 2.24 -7.59
N HIS A 290 -18.89 0.92 -7.43
CA HIS A 290 -19.03 0.25 -6.14
C HIS A 290 -18.03 0.78 -5.10
N ARG A 291 -16.74 0.93 -5.48
CA ARG A 291 -15.69 1.41 -4.57
C ARG A 291 -15.92 2.85 -4.14
N ILE A 292 -16.32 3.76 -5.04
CA ILE A 292 -16.59 5.15 -4.67
C ILE A 292 -17.84 5.25 -3.79
N ARG A 293 -18.91 4.48 -4.05
CA ARG A 293 -20.11 4.46 -3.17
C ARG A 293 -19.78 3.94 -1.78
N ARG A 294 -19.03 2.82 -1.70
CA ARG A 294 -18.59 2.28 -0.41
C ARG A 294 -17.78 3.28 0.42
N ASP A 295 -16.93 4.08 -0.24
CA ASP A 295 -16.07 5.06 0.41
C ASP A 295 -16.74 6.46 0.44
N GLU A 296 -18.06 6.55 0.13
CA GLU A 296 -18.92 7.73 0.20
C GLU A 296 -18.45 8.90 -0.68
N PHE A 297 -17.85 8.60 -1.84
CA PHE A 297 -17.45 9.60 -2.82
C PHE A 297 -18.40 9.71 -4.00
N PHE A 298 -18.47 10.93 -4.56
CA PHE A 298 -19.05 11.23 -5.86
C PHE A 298 -17.93 11.65 -6.82
N ALA A 299 -18.01 11.22 -8.06
CA ALA A 299 -17.04 11.58 -9.09
C ALA A 299 -17.47 12.84 -9.85
N CYS A 300 -16.53 13.76 -10.07
CA CYS A 300 -16.71 14.94 -10.91
C CYS A 300 -16.03 14.78 -12.28
N GLY A 301 -15.39 13.65 -12.56
CA GLY A 301 -14.76 13.38 -13.85
C GLY A 301 -14.59 11.89 -14.11
N VAL A 302 -14.60 11.56 -15.41
CA VAL A 302 -14.42 10.20 -15.94
C VAL A 302 -13.23 10.18 -16.88
N SER A 303 -12.45 9.11 -16.82
CA SER A 303 -11.35 8.84 -17.74
C SER A 303 -11.44 7.42 -18.29
N VAL A 304 -11.03 7.27 -19.54
CA VAL A 304 -10.85 5.97 -20.19
C VAL A 304 -9.48 5.91 -20.83
N PHE A 305 -8.91 4.74 -20.88
CA PHE A 305 -7.78 4.47 -21.74
C PHE A 305 -7.91 3.10 -22.41
N VAL A 306 -7.26 2.96 -23.55
CA VAL A 306 -7.02 1.68 -24.22
C VAL A 306 -5.53 1.50 -24.42
N LYS A 307 -5.09 0.24 -24.40
CA LYS A 307 -3.72 -0.14 -24.76
C LYS A 307 -3.77 -1.13 -25.90
N THR A 308 -3.01 -0.83 -26.95
CA THR A 308 -2.92 -1.70 -28.14
C THR A 308 -2.05 -2.93 -27.87
N GLY A 309 -2.05 -3.89 -28.81
CA GLY A 309 -1.15 -5.05 -28.80
C GLY A 309 0.33 -4.64 -28.76
N ASP A 310 0.69 -3.51 -29.36
CA ASP A 310 2.04 -2.95 -29.40
C ASP A 310 2.37 -2.09 -28.16
N PHE A 311 1.51 -2.12 -27.16
CA PHE A 311 1.65 -1.38 -25.89
C PHE A 311 1.52 0.14 -25.99
N GLU A 312 1.04 0.69 -27.09
CA GLU A 312 0.68 2.11 -27.17
C GLU A 312 -0.57 2.38 -26.32
N VAL A 313 -0.56 3.52 -25.62
CA VAL A 313 -1.64 3.91 -24.73
C VAL A 313 -2.32 5.19 -25.25
N HIS A 314 -3.60 5.09 -25.52
CA HIS A 314 -4.44 6.23 -25.87
C HIS A 314 -5.44 6.46 -24.75
N SER A 315 -5.52 7.69 -24.25
CA SER A 315 -6.38 8.03 -23.12
C SER A 315 -7.15 9.33 -23.35
N LYS A 316 -8.35 9.41 -22.77
CA LYS A 316 -9.16 10.60 -22.75
C LYS A 316 -9.90 10.70 -21.43
N GLN A 317 -10.15 11.95 -21.02
CA GLN A 317 -10.93 12.25 -19.82
C GLN A 317 -11.89 13.43 -20.09
N CYS A 318 -12.98 13.48 -19.32
CA CYS A 318 -13.91 14.60 -19.29
C CYS A 318 -14.34 14.93 -17.86
N SER A 319 -14.70 16.19 -17.62
CA SER A 319 -15.40 16.58 -16.40
C SER A 319 -16.89 16.33 -16.57
N LEU A 320 -17.56 15.92 -15.49
CA LEU A 320 -19.00 15.72 -15.44
C LEU A 320 -19.68 17.05 -15.12
N SER A 321 -20.91 17.24 -15.62
CA SER A 321 -21.72 18.41 -15.31
C SER A 321 -22.18 18.43 -13.85
N ARG A 322 -22.30 17.26 -13.22
CA ARG A 322 -22.67 17.08 -11.81
C ARG A 322 -21.87 15.94 -11.19
N PRO A 323 -21.53 16.01 -9.91
CA PRO A 323 -20.97 14.87 -9.18
C PRO A 323 -21.95 13.70 -9.19
N THR A 324 -21.47 12.49 -9.45
CA THR A 324 -22.31 11.27 -9.44
C THR A 324 -21.54 10.04 -9.01
N ASP A 325 -22.25 9.10 -8.41
CA ASP A 325 -21.81 7.76 -8.03
C ASP A 325 -22.57 6.66 -8.80
N VAL A 326 -23.50 7.07 -9.69
CA VAL A 326 -24.37 6.18 -10.45
C VAL A 326 -23.60 5.52 -11.59
N THR A 327 -23.49 4.20 -11.55
CA THR A 327 -22.72 3.40 -12.53
C THR A 327 -23.13 3.71 -13.97
N ALA A 328 -24.44 3.76 -14.27
CA ALA A 328 -24.95 3.99 -15.61
C ALA A 328 -24.55 5.35 -16.18
N LEU A 329 -24.54 6.40 -15.35
CA LEU A 329 -24.14 7.74 -15.77
C LEU A 329 -22.65 7.81 -16.07
N LEU A 330 -21.83 7.25 -15.18
CA LEU A 330 -20.38 7.16 -15.34
C LEU A 330 -20.00 6.36 -16.59
N LEU A 331 -20.66 5.22 -16.82
CA LEU A 331 -20.44 4.37 -17.98
C LEU A 331 -20.86 5.04 -19.30
N ASN A 332 -21.96 5.78 -19.31
CA ASN A 332 -22.40 6.52 -20.50
C ASN A 332 -21.35 7.53 -20.94
N GLU A 333 -20.76 8.28 -20.01
CA GLU A 333 -19.66 9.19 -20.35
C GLU A 333 -18.41 8.43 -20.82
N ALA A 334 -18.07 7.30 -20.21
CA ALA A 334 -16.96 6.46 -20.67
C ALA A 334 -17.18 5.99 -22.12
N ARG A 335 -18.40 5.51 -22.46
CA ARG A 335 -18.76 5.08 -23.82
C ARG A 335 -18.62 6.19 -24.85
N ARG A 336 -18.92 7.45 -24.47
CA ARG A 336 -18.72 8.61 -25.36
C ARG A 336 -17.24 8.90 -25.64
N LEU A 337 -16.35 8.53 -24.70
CA LEU A 337 -14.91 8.74 -24.85
C LEU A 337 -14.23 7.65 -25.67
N ILE A 338 -14.78 6.43 -25.74
CA ILE A 338 -14.14 5.29 -26.42
C ILE A 338 -13.83 5.59 -27.91
N PRO A 339 -14.75 6.17 -28.73
CA PRO A 339 -14.45 6.46 -30.13
C PRO A 339 -13.34 7.51 -30.33
N ILE A 340 -12.95 8.23 -29.28
CA ILE A 340 -11.87 9.21 -29.35
C ILE A 340 -10.50 8.54 -29.14
N VAL A 341 -10.47 7.41 -28.42
CA VAL A 341 -9.23 6.70 -28.06
C VAL A 341 -9.02 5.40 -28.82
N TRP A 342 -10.02 4.93 -29.57
CA TRP A 342 -9.98 3.71 -30.35
C TRP A 342 -10.70 3.86 -31.70
N ASP A 343 -10.06 3.40 -32.74
CA ASP A 343 -10.54 3.46 -34.12
C ASP A 343 -11.55 2.36 -34.49
N GLY A 344 -11.81 1.41 -33.56
CA GLY A 344 -12.73 0.29 -33.78
C GLY A 344 -12.11 -0.92 -34.47
N VAL A 345 -10.83 -0.87 -34.92
CA VAL A 345 -10.17 -1.92 -35.69
C VAL A 345 -8.81 -2.35 -35.13
N THR A 346 -8.05 -1.42 -34.55
CA THR A 346 -6.75 -1.74 -33.93
C THR A 346 -6.92 -2.74 -32.80
N PRO A 347 -6.18 -3.87 -32.77
CA PRO A 347 -6.29 -4.86 -31.71
C PRO A 347 -5.93 -4.26 -30.34
N LEU A 348 -6.82 -4.44 -29.37
CA LEU A 348 -6.66 -3.93 -28.00
C LEU A 348 -6.22 -5.04 -27.06
N ARG A 349 -5.18 -4.73 -26.29
CA ARG A 349 -4.67 -5.56 -25.19
C ARG A 349 -5.36 -5.30 -23.88
N GLN A 350 -5.77 -4.04 -23.62
CA GLN A 350 -6.28 -3.62 -22.31
C GLN A 350 -7.23 -2.44 -22.46
N VAL A 351 -8.22 -2.38 -21.57
CA VAL A 351 -9.07 -1.21 -21.36
C VAL A 351 -9.02 -0.79 -19.89
N GLY A 352 -9.06 0.50 -19.63
CA GLY A 352 -9.16 1.06 -18.28
C GLY A 352 -10.27 2.09 -18.17
N PHE A 353 -10.91 2.09 -17.03
CA PHE A 353 -11.92 3.04 -16.60
C PHE A 353 -11.47 3.68 -15.29
N GLY A 354 -11.64 5.00 -15.15
CA GLY A 354 -11.31 5.71 -13.93
C GLY A 354 -12.22 6.89 -13.68
N VAL A 355 -12.29 7.29 -12.42
CA VAL A 355 -12.98 8.50 -11.95
C VAL A 355 -12.01 9.36 -11.15
N PHE A 356 -12.17 10.68 -11.23
CA PHE A 356 -11.29 11.64 -10.59
C PHE A 356 -12.04 12.90 -10.14
N LYS A 357 -11.34 13.81 -9.39
CA LYS A 357 -11.95 14.96 -8.72
C LYS A 357 -13.12 14.51 -7.84
N LEU A 358 -12.77 13.70 -6.83
CA LEU A 358 -13.75 13.15 -5.91
C LEU A 358 -14.22 14.19 -4.90
N THR A 359 -15.49 14.08 -4.50
CA THR A 359 -16.11 14.91 -3.46
C THR A 359 -17.07 14.08 -2.64
N HIS A 360 -17.27 14.45 -1.37
CA HIS A 360 -18.32 13.89 -0.51
C HIS A 360 -19.66 14.65 -0.66
N GLU A 361 -19.64 15.76 -1.37
CA GLU A 361 -20.87 16.53 -1.61
C GLU A 361 -21.58 15.97 -2.84
N ALA A 362 -22.72 15.34 -2.62
CA ALA A 362 -23.70 15.16 -3.69
C ALA A 362 -24.15 16.56 -4.11
N GLY A 363 -23.81 16.97 -5.32
CA GLY A 363 -24.30 18.25 -5.86
C GLY A 363 -25.83 18.20 -5.92
N MET A 364 -26.48 18.44 -4.79
CA MET A 364 -27.94 18.43 -4.66
C MET A 364 -28.52 19.74 -5.15
N GLN A 365 -28.63 19.89 -6.44
CA GLN A 365 -29.83 20.51 -6.98
C GLN A 365 -30.67 19.36 -7.55
N LEU A 366 -31.58 18.84 -6.74
CA LEU A 366 -32.63 17.96 -7.21
C LEU A 366 -33.39 18.73 -8.30
N SER A 367 -33.22 18.31 -9.54
CA SER A 367 -34.16 18.73 -10.59
C SER A 367 -35.51 18.19 -10.17
N LEU A 368 -36.54 19.02 -10.19
CA LEU A 368 -37.94 18.62 -9.94
C LEU A 368 -38.40 17.47 -10.88
N PHE A 369 -37.59 17.13 -11.86
CA PHE A 369 -37.73 16.05 -12.83
C PHE A 369 -36.51 15.10 -12.71
N GLU A 370 -36.21 14.57 -11.51
CA GLU A 370 -35.28 13.44 -11.41
C GLU A 370 -35.93 12.27 -12.18
N ASP A 371 -35.31 11.97 -13.30
CA ASP A 371 -35.73 10.96 -14.25
C ASP A 371 -36.04 9.66 -13.49
N GLU A 372 -37.22 9.06 -13.67
CA GLU A 372 -37.58 7.73 -13.14
C GLU A 372 -36.49 6.70 -13.42
N LYS A 373 -35.73 6.90 -14.51
CA LYS A 373 -34.53 6.13 -14.87
C LYS A 373 -33.42 6.19 -13.83
N ILE A 374 -33.18 7.35 -13.17
CA ILE A 374 -32.14 7.45 -12.14
C ILE A 374 -32.50 6.61 -10.92
N GLY A 375 -33.79 6.61 -10.53
CA GLY A 375 -34.30 5.74 -9.47
C GLY A 375 -34.06 4.26 -9.77
N TYR A 376 -34.31 3.82 -11.00
CA TYR A 376 -34.02 2.45 -11.45
C TYR A 376 -32.52 2.14 -11.41
N TYR A 377 -31.66 3.04 -11.90
CA TYR A 377 -30.21 2.85 -11.86
C TYR A 377 -29.67 2.77 -10.43
N ARG A 378 -30.15 3.60 -9.50
CA ARG A 378 -29.77 3.55 -8.09
C ARG A 378 -30.22 2.25 -7.43
N GLN A 379 -31.39 1.72 -7.78
CA GLN A 379 -31.82 0.41 -7.26
C GLN A 379 -30.93 -0.71 -7.78
N TRP A 380 -30.57 -0.68 -9.07
CA TRP A 380 -29.62 -1.63 -9.66
C TRP A 380 -28.25 -1.57 -8.97
N ASP A 381 -27.73 -0.36 -8.71
CA ASP A 381 -26.47 -0.13 -8.01
C ASP A 381 -26.50 -0.72 -6.60
N LYS A 382 -27.58 -0.54 -5.85
CA LYS A 382 -27.77 -1.13 -4.50
C LYS A 382 -27.76 -2.67 -4.56
N ASP A 383 -28.46 -3.24 -5.53
CA ASP A 383 -28.52 -4.70 -5.70
C ASP A 383 -27.16 -5.28 -6.10
N TYR A 384 -26.39 -4.54 -6.90
CA TYR A 384 -25.01 -4.90 -7.27
C TYR A 384 -24.09 -4.83 -6.05
N ASP A 385 -24.13 -3.75 -5.29
CA ASP A 385 -23.31 -3.53 -4.10
C ASP A 385 -23.56 -4.60 -3.05
N ALA A 386 -24.84 -4.93 -2.78
CA ALA A 386 -25.20 -6.02 -1.86
C ALA A 386 -24.62 -7.39 -2.29
N LYS A 387 -24.58 -7.67 -3.61
CA LYS A 387 -23.97 -8.91 -4.13
C LYS A 387 -22.45 -8.89 -3.99
N MET A 388 -21.81 -7.73 -4.12
CA MET A 388 -20.35 -7.60 -3.97
C MET A 388 -19.95 -7.72 -2.50
N GLU A 389 -20.70 -7.15 -1.57
CA GLU A 389 -20.48 -7.29 -0.12
C GLU A 389 -20.56 -8.75 0.35
N LEU A 390 -21.49 -9.54 -0.22
CA LEU A 390 -21.58 -10.98 0.05
C LEU A 390 -20.37 -11.77 -0.49
N ARG A 391 -19.67 -11.26 -1.49
CA ARG A 391 -18.48 -11.89 -2.09
C ARG A 391 -17.16 -11.47 -1.45
N GLU A 392 -17.12 -10.28 -0.85
CA GLU A 392 -16.02 -9.79 -0.03
C GLU A 392 -16.39 -9.97 1.45
N PRO A 393 -16.00 -11.06 2.13
CA PRO A 393 -16.20 -11.14 3.57
C PRO A 393 -15.39 -10.04 4.21
N ASP A 394 -16.10 -9.07 4.70
CA ASP A 394 -15.82 -7.93 5.55
C ASP A 394 -14.36 -7.78 6.07
N SER A 395 -13.55 -6.99 5.37
CA SER A 395 -12.28 -6.51 5.91
C SER A 395 -12.16 -4.98 6.00
N ARG A 396 -13.13 -4.20 5.49
CA ARG A 396 -13.01 -2.73 5.37
C ARG A 396 -14.11 -1.89 6.05
N HIS A 397 -15.26 -2.46 6.35
CA HIS A 397 -16.32 -1.73 7.10
C HIS A 397 -15.96 -1.49 8.58
N ARG A 398 -14.87 -2.09 9.08
CA ARG A 398 -14.45 -1.94 10.48
C ARG A 398 -13.62 -0.70 10.81
N GLN A 399 -13.21 0.10 9.83
CA GLN A 399 -12.34 1.26 10.10
C GLN A 399 -13.04 2.62 10.17
N ARG A 400 -14.31 2.78 9.74
CA ARG A 400 -15.03 4.07 9.81
C ARG A 400 -16.07 4.21 10.92
N GLY A 401 -16.58 3.13 11.49
CA GLY A 401 -17.25 3.20 12.77
C GLY A 401 -16.17 3.42 13.83
N LYS A 402 -16.29 4.44 14.69
CA LYS A 402 -15.49 4.58 15.90
C LYS A 402 -15.63 3.28 16.69
N GLU A 403 -14.90 2.24 16.31
CA GLU A 403 -14.86 0.97 17.01
C GLU A 403 -14.20 1.22 18.36
N LYS A 404 -15.01 1.30 19.36
CA LYS A 404 -14.59 1.29 20.74
C LYS A 404 -14.34 -0.15 21.13
N ALA A 405 -13.12 -0.46 21.46
CA ALA A 405 -12.65 -1.80 21.82
C ALA A 405 -12.94 -2.16 23.30
N LEU A 406 -13.16 -3.45 23.63
CA LEU A 406 -13.48 -4.05 24.91
C LEU A 406 -12.33 -4.83 25.55
N VAL A 407 -11.89 -4.51 26.76
CA VAL A 407 -10.76 -5.13 27.46
C VAL A 407 -11.21 -6.02 28.63
N PHE A 408 -10.86 -7.33 28.61
CA PHE A 408 -11.05 -8.27 29.73
C PHE A 408 -9.74 -8.75 30.27
N SER A 409 -9.60 -8.88 31.58
CA SER A 409 -8.43 -9.52 32.18
C SER A 409 -8.64 -11.02 32.37
N TYR A 410 -7.76 -11.83 31.81
CA TYR A 410 -7.65 -13.26 32.03
C TYR A 410 -6.32 -13.57 32.71
N HIS A 411 -6.34 -14.52 33.63
CA HIS A 411 -5.12 -14.89 34.37
C HIS A 411 -4.15 -15.77 33.55
N THR A 412 -4.62 -16.34 32.43
CA THR A 412 -3.74 -17.14 31.53
C THR A 412 -4.07 -16.89 30.05
N GLY A 413 -3.06 -17.01 29.19
CA GLY A 413 -3.23 -16.88 27.73
C GLY A 413 -4.14 -17.97 27.12
N GLU A 414 -4.25 -19.16 27.76
CA GLU A 414 -5.13 -20.26 27.31
C GLU A 414 -6.61 -19.95 27.54
N GLU A 415 -6.96 -19.31 28.65
CA GLU A 415 -8.34 -18.88 28.92
C GLU A 415 -8.80 -17.80 27.92
N ALA A 416 -7.92 -16.85 27.60
CA ALA A 416 -8.17 -15.81 26.61
C ALA A 416 -8.38 -16.41 25.21
N LEU A 417 -7.55 -17.39 24.83
CA LEU A 417 -7.63 -18.09 23.54
C LEU A 417 -8.89 -18.94 23.42
N SER A 418 -9.31 -19.60 24.52
CA SER A 418 -10.55 -20.40 24.57
C SER A 418 -11.79 -19.52 24.44
N ALA A 419 -11.82 -18.37 25.08
CA ALA A 419 -12.90 -17.39 24.98
C ALA A 419 -12.98 -16.79 23.57
N ALA A 420 -11.84 -16.47 22.93
CA ALA A 420 -11.77 -16.00 21.55
C ALA A 420 -12.35 -17.02 20.56
N LYS A 421 -11.96 -18.30 20.68
CA LYS A 421 -12.47 -19.37 19.82
C LYS A 421 -14.00 -19.56 19.95
N LYS A 422 -14.54 -19.39 21.14
CA LYS A 422 -16.00 -19.47 21.37
C LYS A 422 -16.76 -18.26 20.82
N SER A 423 -16.20 -17.05 20.94
CA SER A 423 -16.84 -15.82 20.43
C SER A 423 -16.90 -15.77 18.91
N VAL A 424 -15.86 -16.25 18.22
CA VAL A 424 -15.83 -16.37 16.76
C VAL A 424 -16.91 -17.34 16.26
N ARG A 425 -17.15 -18.45 16.97
CA ARG A 425 -18.25 -19.39 16.66
C ARG A 425 -19.64 -18.79 16.86
N ALA A 426 -19.78 -17.79 17.73
CA ALA A 426 -21.04 -17.10 18.01
C ALA A 426 -21.28 -15.86 17.12
N GLY A 427 -20.41 -15.59 16.12
CA GLY A 427 -20.53 -14.45 15.20
C GLY A 427 -20.36 -13.09 15.86
N ARG A 428 -19.68 -13.00 17.00
CA ARG A 428 -19.46 -11.76 17.74
C ARG A 428 -17.99 -11.38 17.71
N ASN A 429 -17.71 -10.10 17.47
CA ASN A 429 -16.34 -9.57 17.46
C ASN A 429 -15.93 -9.15 18.87
N LEU A 430 -14.96 -9.86 19.44
CA LEU A 430 -14.34 -9.55 20.72
C LEU A 430 -12.86 -9.23 20.48
N TYR A 431 -12.37 -8.17 21.07
CA TYR A 431 -10.98 -7.71 20.93
C TYR A 431 -10.18 -8.03 22.20
N PHE A 432 -8.93 -8.45 22.02
CA PHE A 432 -8.04 -8.82 23.12
C PHE A 432 -6.87 -7.85 23.17
N ALA A 433 -6.63 -7.22 24.32
CA ALA A 433 -5.44 -6.46 24.58
C ALA A 433 -4.62 -7.13 25.68
N ARG A 434 -3.31 -7.21 25.48
CA ARG A 434 -2.34 -7.64 26.49
C ARG A 434 -1.76 -6.38 27.13
N THR A 435 -1.88 -6.25 28.44
CA THR A 435 -1.22 -5.22 29.23
C THR A 435 -0.29 -5.89 30.23
N ILE A 436 0.92 -5.33 30.41
CA ILE A 436 1.85 -5.74 31.43
C ILE A 436 1.59 -4.83 32.62
N GLN A 437 1.27 -5.40 33.79
CA GLN A 437 1.11 -4.62 35.03
C GLN A 437 2.48 -4.22 35.58
N ASP A 438 2.50 -3.24 36.48
CA ASP A 438 3.73 -2.71 37.08
C ASP A 438 4.56 -3.76 37.85
N ASP A 439 3.96 -4.92 38.18
CA ASP A 439 4.61 -6.07 38.82
C ASP A 439 5.17 -7.10 37.81
N GLY A 440 5.10 -6.80 36.50
CA GLY A 440 5.58 -7.67 35.43
C GLY A 440 4.64 -8.80 35.04
N THR A 441 3.43 -8.87 35.61
CA THR A 441 2.41 -9.88 35.23
C THR A 441 1.68 -9.49 33.94
N ASP A 442 1.49 -10.49 33.06
CA ASP A 442 0.70 -10.34 31.84
C ASP A 442 -0.79 -10.32 32.17
N CYS A 443 -1.46 -9.22 31.91
CA CYS A 443 -2.91 -9.12 31.94
C CYS A 443 -3.49 -9.11 30.53
N PHE A 444 -4.46 -10.01 30.26
CA PHE A 444 -5.20 -10.06 29.01
C PHE A 444 -6.61 -9.54 29.27
N SER A 445 -7.01 -8.53 28.52
CA SER A 445 -8.28 -7.86 28.70
C SER A 445 -9.12 -7.97 27.42
N VAL A 446 -10.44 -8.23 27.51
CA VAL A 446 -11.41 -8.30 26.39
C VAL A 446 -12.34 -7.10 26.46
N MET A 447 -12.56 -6.42 25.35
CA MET A 447 -13.38 -5.21 25.26
C MET A 447 -14.59 -5.36 24.31
N ASP A 448 -15.79 -4.68 24.55
CA ASP A 448 -16.96 -4.55 23.66
C ASP A 448 -16.76 -3.47 22.60
N ASN A 449 -17.64 -3.40 21.62
CA ASN A 449 -17.60 -2.39 20.57
C ASN A 449 -17.66 -0.93 21.11
N ASP A 450 -17.95 -0.73 22.39
CA ASP A 450 -18.02 0.58 23.07
C ASP A 450 -16.79 0.91 23.92
N GLY A 451 -15.76 0.05 23.92
CA GLY A 451 -14.54 0.24 24.68
C GLY A 451 -14.66 -0.01 26.17
N LYS A 452 -15.72 -0.66 26.62
CA LYS A 452 -15.96 -0.99 28.03
C LYS A 452 -15.37 -2.35 28.36
N ILE A 453 -14.54 -2.42 29.39
CA ILE A 453 -14.03 -3.70 29.94
C ILE A 453 -15.22 -4.49 30.44
N LEU A 454 -15.48 -5.69 29.86
CA LEU A 454 -16.53 -6.56 30.34
C LEU A 454 -15.99 -7.45 31.46
N GLU A 455 -16.70 -7.54 32.57
CA GLU A 455 -16.39 -8.48 33.63
C GLU A 455 -16.57 -9.94 33.18
N LYS A 456 -15.75 -10.85 33.73
CA LYS A 456 -15.75 -12.29 33.42
C LYS A 456 -17.16 -12.91 33.37
N HIS A 457 -18.08 -12.43 34.20
CA HIS A 457 -19.47 -12.91 34.28
C HIS A 457 -20.33 -12.49 33.08
N THR A 458 -20.10 -11.32 32.54
CA THR A 458 -20.79 -10.77 31.35
C THR A 458 -20.37 -11.50 30.07
N VAL A 459 -19.08 -11.86 29.96
CA VAL A 459 -18.56 -12.67 28.84
C VAL A 459 -19.19 -14.05 28.82
N LEU A 460 -19.29 -14.72 29.96
CA LEU A 460 -19.89 -16.06 30.05
C LEU A 460 -21.37 -16.06 29.72
N LYS A 461 -22.12 -14.97 29.99
CA LYS A 461 -23.52 -14.79 29.56
C LYS A 461 -23.65 -14.47 28.05
N LEU A 462 -22.67 -13.80 27.45
CA LEU A 462 -22.68 -13.46 26.02
C LEU A 462 -22.21 -14.60 25.12
N ILE A 463 -21.52 -15.60 25.70
CA ILE A 463 -20.99 -16.80 25.02
C ILE A 463 -21.95 -18.01 25.11
N LYS A 464 -22.92 -17.99 26.03
CA LYS A 464 -24.06 -18.94 26.09
C LYS A 464 -25.19 -18.49 25.17
#